data_98ef4f28321ef1c09c1322b6a78435f0
#
_entry.id   98ef4f28321ef1c09c1322b6a78435f0
#
_cell.length_a   1.000
_cell.length_b   1.000
_cell.length_c   1.000
_cell.angle_alpha   90.00
_cell.angle_beta   90.00
_cell.angle_gamma   90.00
#
_symmetry.space_group_name_H-M   'P 1'
#
loop_
_entity.id
_entity.type
_entity.pdbx_description
1 polymer ?
#
loop_
_entity_poly.entity_id
_entity_poly.type
_entity_poly.pdbx_seq_one_letter_code
_entity_poly.pdbx_strand_id
1 'polypeptide(L)'
;MKACHMFCAKDRKRRPAKIAVSAVRILPVALAAFCSSLFAGTEGCRVEKTGTGVKMTRGGSVLWNFEIDNPEGRPFFHPLALPSGKVFTDIRPKDHIWHLGYWFCWKYVNGVNYWEPADPGMKGVEPAGRTCVAKKDIKIEGLDCAVTLELDYRARGSGSPVLHERRIVQIDPLDSKGGYMITTKHRFTAIEDAVLERTPPKGNPDTGKWSGGYAGLTLRLSADAASAFDVRGCAGGRSPAEVTGRETEFLDFFDPKTGERVIFTQIAAPETSRFYVWKDKRMINASPVYTGPLSLKKGQTLELSYRLKVQADNPVFVK
;
A
#
# COMPACT_ATOMS: atom_id res chain seq x y z
N MET A 1 -1.77 45.09 -37.21
CA MET A 1 -2.47 46.39 -37.37
C MET A 1 -3.50 46.54 -36.28
N LYS A 2 -3.57 47.74 -35.64
CA LYS A 2 -4.49 48.27 -34.64
C LYS A 2 -4.28 47.77 -33.21
N ALA A 3 -3.55 48.48 -32.40
CA ALA A 3 -3.68 49.78 -31.72
C ALA A 3 -4.56 49.67 -30.48
N CYS A 4 -3.94 49.58 -29.31
CA CYS A 4 -3.70 50.57 -28.26
C CYS A 4 -4.87 51.51 -27.96
N HIS A 5 -5.42 51.44 -26.76
CA HIS A 5 -5.91 52.59 -26.04
C HIS A 5 -5.69 52.49 -24.54
N MET A 6 -4.81 53.34 -24.09
CA MET A 6 -4.53 53.77 -22.73
C MET A 6 -5.66 54.70 -22.25
N PHE A 7 -6.21 54.49 -21.06
CA PHE A 7 -6.98 55.52 -20.36
C PHE A 7 -6.40 55.74 -18.95
N CYS A 8 -5.90 56.95 -18.82
CA CYS A 8 -5.45 57.58 -17.60
C CYS A 8 -6.65 58.21 -16.88
N ALA A 9 -6.84 57.96 -15.58
CA ALA A 9 -7.79 58.71 -14.77
C ALA A 9 -7.30 58.95 -13.33
N LYS A 10 -6.89 60.14 -13.14
CA LYS A 10 -6.99 61.08 -12.04
C LYS A 10 -7.12 60.58 -10.59
N ASP A 11 -6.10 60.96 -9.83
CA ASP A 11 -6.02 61.21 -8.40
C ASP A 11 -7.26 61.86 -7.78
N ARG A 12 -7.81 61.27 -6.74
CA ARG A 12 -8.66 61.90 -5.74
C ARG A 12 -8.16 61.55 -4.34
N LYS A 13 -7.46 62.48 -3.73
CA LYS A 13 -7.17 62.49 -2.29
C LYS A 13 -8.45 62.44 -1.46
N ARG A 14 -8.68 61.39 -0.68
CA ARG A 14 -9.68 61.37 0.39
C ARG A 14 -8.96 61.35 1.74
N ARG A 15 -9.44 62.23 2.61
CA ARG A 15 -8.98 62.43 4.02
C ARG A 15 -9.30 61.20 4.87
N PRO A 16 -8.49 60.87 5.90
CA PRO A 16 -8.75 59.73 6.77
C PRO A 16 -9.93 59.99 7.74
N ALA A 17 -10.89 59.12 7.75
CA ALA A 17 -11.92 59.06 8.77
C ALA A 17 -11.37 58.38 10.04
N LYS A 18 -11.51 59.02 11.19
CA LYS A 18 -11.22 58.45 12.50
C LYS A 18 -12.17 57.32 12.80
N ILE A 19 -11.69 56.10 12.89
CA ILE A 19 -12.46 54.94 13.34
C ILE A 19 -12.26 54.79 14.84
N ALA A 20 -13.36 54.91 15.57
CA ALA A 20 -13.41 54.63 16.99
C ALA A 20 -13.23 53.10 17.22
N VAL A 21 -12.19 52.71 17.97
CA VAL A 21 -11.97 51.34 18.37
C VAL A 21 -12.87 51.00 19.55
N SER A 22 -13.96 50.31 19.31
CA SER A 22 -14.78 49.66 20.35
C SER A 22 -14.06 48.36 20.76
N ALA A 23 -13.64 48.30 22.01
CA ALA A 23 -13.04 47.08 22.58
C ALA A 23 -14.11 46.00 22.72
N VAL A 24 -14.13 45.04 21.80
CA VAL A 24 -14.91 43.82 21.93
C VAL A 24 -14.16 42.86 22.85
N ARG A 25 -14.70 42.62 24.04
CA ARG A 25 -14.26 41.54 24.93
C ARG A 25 -14.62 40.20 24.28
N ILE A 26 -13.64 39.52 23.69
CA ILE A 26 -13.81 38.15 23.21
C ILE A 26 -13.65 37.22 24.42
N LEU A 27 -14.74 36.56 24.83
CA LEU A 27 -14.70 35.46 25.80
C LEU A 27 -13.93 34.27 25.20
N PRO A 28 -13.00 33.64 25.93
CA PRO A 28 -12.25 32.48 25.46
C PRO A 28 -13.01 31.18 25.79
N VAL A 29 -14.13 30.90 25.14
CA VAL A 29 -14.90 29.65 25.39
C VAL A 29 -14.95 28.73 24.14
N ALA A 30 -14.56 29.21 22.96
CA ALA A 30 -14.72 28.41 21.72
C ALA A 30 -13.50 27.56 21.30
N LEU A 31 -12.35 27.66 21.98
CA LEU A 31 -11.15 26.94 21.52
C LEU A 31 -10.99 25.54 22.11
N ALA A 32 -11.65 25.22 23.23
CA ALA A 32 -11.56 23.91 23.87
C ALA A 32 -12.42 22.81 23.18
N ALA A 33 -13.52 23.20 22.52
CA ALA A 33 -14.43 22.24 21.87
C ALA A 33 -13.94 21.79 20.49
N PHE A 34 -13.07 22.57 19.81
CA PHE A 34 -12.55 22.19 18.47
C PHE A 34 -11.38 21.22 18.54
N CYS A 35 -10.64 21.16 19.67
CA CYS A 35 -9.56 20.19 19.86
C CYS A 35 -10.08 18.78 20.19
N SER A 36 -11.26 18.66 20.82
CA SER A 36 -11.78 17.36 21.27
C SER A 36 -12.31 16.47 20.12
N SER A 37 -12.73 17.06 19.00
CA SER A 37 -13.26 16.30 17.86
C SER A 37 -12.15 15.72 16.95
N LEU A 38 -10.92 16.24 17.02
CA LEU A 38 -9.76 15.73 16.26
C LEU A 38 -9.17 14.45 16.87
N PHE A 39 -9.50 14.10 18.11
CA PHE A 39 -8.91 12.96 18.83
C PHE A 39 -9.88 11.80 19.10
N ALA A 40 -11.15 11.91 18.76
CA ALA A 40 -12.15 10.89 19.09
C ALA A 40 -11.90 9.50 18.46
N GLY A 41 -11.10 9.41 17.38
CA GLY A 41 -10.74 8.14 16.73
C GLY A 41 -9.40 7.53 17.17
N THR A 42 -8.61 8.28 17.96
CA THR A 42 -7.22 7.88 18.31
C THR A 42 -7.07 7.52 19.78
N GLU A 43 -8.13 7.57 20.56
CA GLU A 43 -8.10 7.23 21.98
C GLU A 43 -7.71 5.76 22.19
N GLY A 44 -6.75 5.52 23.10
CA GLY A 44 -6.20 4.20 23.37
C GLY A 44 -5.32 3.62 22.24
N CYS A 45 -4.94 4.44 21.25
CA CYS A 45 -4.03 4.03 20.18
C CYS A 45 -2.56 4.22 20.57
N ARG A 46 -1.73 3.26 20.17
CA ARG A 46 -0.29 3.29 20.39
C ARG A 46 0.46 2.65 19.24
N VAL A 47 1.52 3.31 18.77
CA VAL A 47 2.50 2.75 17.84
C VAL A 47 3.76 2.39 18.62
N GLU A 48 4.26 1.18 18.45
CA GLU A 48 5.46 0.72 19.15
C GLU A 48 6.32 -0.20 18.31
N LYS A 49 7.64 -0.14 18.50
CA LYS A 49 8.58 -1.13 17.95
C LYS A 49 8.36 -2.48 18.62
N THR A 50 8.47 -3.54 17.82
CA THR A 50 8.47 -4.93 18.30
C THR A 50 9.88 -5.51 18.15
N GLY A 51 10.08 -6.77 18.58
CA GLY A 51 11.35 -7.47 18.34
C GLY A 51 11.68 -7.64 16.85
N THR A 52 10.66 -7.68 15.99
CA THR A 52 10.78 -7.98 14.56
C THR A 52 10.30 -6.85 13.63
N GLY A 53 9.71 -5.78 14.17
CA GLY A 53 9.20 -4.69 13.34
C GLY A 53 8.51 -3.58 14.12
N VAL A 54 7.29 -3.22 13.70
CA VAL A 54 6.49 -2.16 14.31
C VAL A 54 5.01 -2.46 14.20
N LYS A 55 4.22 -2.12 15.21
CA LYS A 55 2.77 -2.33 15.22
C LYS A 55 2.01 -1.14 15.79
N MET A 56 0.74 -1.05 15.44
CA MET A 56 -0.24 -0.17 16.09
C MET A 56 -1.30 -1.01 16.80
N THR A 57 -1.62 -0.62 18.02
CA THR A 57 -2.73 -1.17 18.80
C THR A 57 -3.76 -0.08 19.10
N ARG A 58 -5.03 -0.49 19.26
CA ARG A 58 -6.13 0.34 19.75
C ARG A 58 -6.92 -0.47 20.76
N GLY A 59 -7.04 0.02 22.00
CA GLY A 59 -7.73 -0.69 23.08
C GLY A 59 -7.17 -2.10 23.35
N GLY A 60 -5.88 -2.32 23.13
CA GLY A 60 -5.22 -3.63 23.27
C GLY A 60 -5.29 -4.52 22.01
N SER A 61 -6.14 -4.23 21.04
CA SER A 61 -6.23 -4.98 19.78
C SER A 61 -5.25 -4.44 18.73
N VAL A 62 -4.61 -5.32 17.94
CA VAL A 62 -3.69 -4.92 16.87
C VAL A 62 -4.49 -4.46 15.67
N LEU A 63 -4.29 -3.21 15.23
CA LEU A 63 -4.85 -2.68 13.98
C LEU A 63 -3.97 -3.00 12.78
N TRP A 64 -2.67 -2.83 12.93
CA TRP A 64 -1.71 -3.26 11.94
C TRP A 64 -0.39 -3.66 12.59
N ASN A 65 0.29 -4.61 11.97
CA ASN A 65 1.65 -5.02 12.33
C ASN A 65 2.48 -5.16 11.06
N PHE A 66 3.62 -4.47 11.03
CA PHE A 66 4.62 -4.57 9.96
C PHE A 66 5.79 -5.41 10.46
N GLU A 67 5.85 -6.63 9.99
CA GLU A 67 6.90 -7.60 10.27
C GLU A 67 8.05 -7.39 9.31
N ILE A 68 9.23 -7.04 9.81
CA ILE A 68 10.41 -6.72 9.01
C ILE A 68 11.41 -7.87 9.04
N ASP A 69 11.80 -8.28 10.25
CA ASP A 69 12.77 -9.37 10.44
C ASP A 69 12.02 -10.70 10.53
N ASN A 70 12.02 -11.45 9.46
CA ASN A 70 11.37 -12.75 9.40
C ASN A 70 12.24 -13.76 8.61
N PRO A 71 12.02 -15.07 8.79
CA PRO A 71 12.85 -16.09 8.15
C PRO A 71 12.84 -16.04 6.63
N GLU A 72 11.74 -15.59 6.03
CA GLU A 72 11.59 -15.45 4.59
C GLU A 72 12.36 -14.25 4.01
N GLY A 73 12.79 -13.31 4.88
CA GLY A 73 13.46 -12.06 4.48
C GLY A 73 12.56 -11.11 3.70
N ARG A 74 11.25 -11.32 3.69
CA ARG A 74 10.26 -10.51 2.97
C ARG A 74 9.41 -9.71 3.95
N PRO A 75 9.66 -8.40 4.14
CA PRO A 75 8.83 -7.57 5.01
C PRO A 75 7.37 -7.56 4.55
N PHE A 76 6.44 -7.71 5.51
CA PHE A 76 5.01 -7.81 5.24
C PHE A 76 4.17 -7.21 6.36
N PHE A 77 2.91 -6.88 6.04
CA PHE A 77 1.91 -6.51 7.02
C PHE A 77 0.96 -7.67 7.30
N HIS A 78 0.86 -8.06 8.58
CA HIS A 78 -0.19 -8.93 9.11
C HIS A 78 -0.16 -8.92 10.64
N PRO A 79 -1.33 -8.73 11.32
CA PRO A 79 -2.63 -8.43 10.71
C PRO A 79 -2.71 -7.02 10.13
N LEU A 80 -3.67 -6.81 9.22
CA LEU A 80 -4.27 -5.53 8.91
C LEU A 80 -5.75 -5.63 9.24
N ALA A 81 -6.27 -4.68 10.04
CA ALA A 81 -7.65 -4.67 10.49
C ALA A 81 -8.43 -3.47 9.92
N LEU A 82 -9.72 -3.66 9.72
CA LEU A 82 -10.68 -2.61 9.39
C LEU A 82 -10.91 -1.70 10.62
N PRO A 83 -11.52 -0.52 10.46
CA PRO A 83 -11.86 0.36 11.58
C PRO A 83 -12.69 -0.31 12.68
N SER A 84 -13.52 -1.29 12.33
CA SER A 84 -14.23 -2.16 13.28
C SER A 84 -13.34 -3.08 14.13
N GLY A 85 -12.07 -3.22 13.76
CA GLY A 85 -11.13 -4.19 14.35
C GLY A 85 -11.12 -5.56 13.67
N LYS A 86 -11.98 -5.80 12.67
CA LYS A 86 -12.01 -7.05 11.91
C LYS A 86 -10.76 -7.18 11.03
N VAL A 87 -9.98 -8.25 11.22
CA VAL A 87 -8.79 -8.51 10.41
C VAL A 87 -9.20 -8.92 8.99
N PHE A 88 -8.70 -8.21 7.98
CA PHE A 88 -9.01 -8.48 6.58
C PHE A 88 -7.89 -9.19 5.81
N THR A 89 -6.71 -9.35 6.40
CA THR A 89 -5.61 -10.11 5.79
C THR A 89 -5.53 -11.55 6.28
N ASP A 90 -4.90 -12.42 5.46
CA ASP A 90 -4.60 -13.82 5.79
C ASP A 90 -3.10 -14.08 5.59
N ILE A 91 -2.53 -15.00 6.38
CA ILE A 91 -1.10 -15.32 6.33
C ILE A 91 -0.88 -16.82 6.32
N ARG A 92 0.03 -17.29 5.46
CA ARG A 92 0.45 -18.70 5.34
C ARG A 92 -0.72 -19.68 5.28
N PRO A 93 -1.75 -19.43 4.40
CA PRO A 93 -2.85 -20.38 4.23
C PRO A 93 -2.30 -21.72 3.75
N LYS A 94 -2.93 -22.82 4.13
CA LYS A 94 -2.46 -24.20 3.85
C LYS A 94 -2.13 -24.48 2.38
N ASP A 95 -2.85 -23.83 1.47
CA ASP A 95 -2.66 -23.99 0.02
C ASP A 95 -1.57 -23.09 -0.56
N HIS A 96 -1.14 -22.05 0.15
CA HIS A 96 -0.13 -21.06 -0.29
C HIS A 96 0.63 -20.51 0.92
N ILE A 97 1.42 -21.34 1.58
CA ILE A 97 2.15 -20.99 2.80
C ILE A 97 3.14 -19.82 2.64
N TRP A 98 3.47 -19.46 1.42
CA TRP A 98 4.31 -18.31 1.07
C TRP A 98 3.55 -16.98 0.91
N HIS A 99 2.22 -16.94 1.09
CA HIS A 99 1.45 -15.69 1.12
C HIS A 99 1.53 -15.03 2.51
N LEU A 100 1.82 -13.73 2.57
CA LEU A 100 2.24 -13.03 3.79
C LEU A 100 1.36 -11.81 4.15
N GLY A 101 0.04 -11.88 3.91
CA GLY A 101 -0.86 -10.75 4.23
C GLY A 101 -0.80 -9.64 3.18
N TYR A 102 -0.01 -8.59 3.42
CA TYR A 102 0.27 -7.51 2.45
C TYR A 102 1.78 -7.34 2.32
N TRP A 103 2.33 -7.76 1.17
CA TRP A 103 3.77 -7.85 0.96
C TRP A 103 4.17 -7.58 -0.48
N PHE A 104 5.43 -7.18 -0.72
CA PHE A 104 6.04 -7.08 -2.06
C PHE A 104 6.96 -8.27 -2.32
N CYS A 105 6.85 -8.85 -3.52
CA CYS A 105 7.75 -9.90 -3.99
C CYS A 105 7.82 -9.95 -5.53
N TRP A 106 9.01 -10.04 -6.09
CA TRP A 106 9.19 -10.42 -7.50
C TRP A 106 8.86 -11.90 -7.69
N LYS A 107 8.26 -12.25 -8.84
CA LYS A 107 8.10 -13.68 -9.17
C LYS A 107 9.43 -14.24 -9.64
N TYR A 108 10.04 -13.63 -10.67
CA TYR A 108 11.34 -14.00 -11.15
C TYR A 108 12.25 -12.78 -11.34
N VAL A 109 13.55 -12.95 -11.02
CA VAL A 109 14.63 -12.05 -11.41
C VAL A 109 15.71 -12.92 -12.04
N ASN A 110 16.02 -12.70 -13.32
CA ASN A 110 16.93 -13.54 -14.12
C ASN A 110 16.58 -15.03 -14.05
N GLY A 111 15.28 -15.38 -14.14
CA GLY A 111 14.79 -16.75 -14.04
C GLY A 111 14.79 -17.35 -12.63
N VAL A 112 15.37 -16.68 -11.64
CA VAL A 112 15.38 -17.11 -10.23
C VAL A 112 14.06 -16.76 -9.58
N ASN A 113 13.43 -17.73 -8.93
CA ASN A 113 12.13 -17.60 -8.28
C ASN A 113 12.26 -17.04 -6.85
N TYR A 114 11.64 -15.88 -6.59
CA TYR A 114 11.60 -15.26 -5.27
C TYR A 114 10.23 -15.40 -4.58
N TRP A 115 9.23 -15.83 -5.32
CA TRP A 115 7.83 -15.89 -4.84
C TRP A 115 7.57 -17.09 -3.95
N GLU A 116 7.91 -18.29 -4.42
CA GLU A 116 7.89 -19.50 -3.62
C GLU A 116 9.30 -19.74 -3.08
N PRO A 117 9.56 -19.48 -1.79
CA PRO A 117 10.87 -19.82 -1.23
C PRO A 117 11.08 -21.33 -1.30
N ALA A 118 12.32 -21.73 -1.53
CA ALA A 118 12.66 -23.15 -1.46
C ALA A 118 12.45 -23.64 -0.02
N ASP A 119 11.30 -24.20 0.25
CA ASP A 119 11.08 -25.04 1.41
C ASP A 119 11.70 -26.42 1.08
N PRO A 120 12.46 -27.04 1.99
CA PRO A 120 12.98 -28.40 1.80
C PRO A 120 11.93 -29.45 1.41
N GLY A 121 10.63 -29.16 1.66
CA GLY A 121 9.50 -30.02 1.27
C GLY A 121 8.88 -29.70 -0.09
N MET A 122 9.20 -28.57 -0.74
CA MET A 122 8.60 -28.20 -2.02
C MET A 122 9.49 -28.61 -3.20
N LYS A 123 9.14 -29.73 -3.84
CA LYS A 123 9.77 -30.18 -5.09
C LYS A 123 9.49 -29.19 -6.23
N GLY A 124 10.52 -28.72 -6.90
CA GLY A 124 10.39 -28.06 -8.21
C GLY A 124 10.43 -26.54 -8.24
N VAL A 125 10.92 -25.86 -7.21
CA VAL A 125 10.99 -24.39 -7.13
C VAL A 125 12.40 -23.83 -7.35
N GLU A 126 13.34 -24.63 -7.82
CA GLU A 126 14.68 -24.18 -8.15
C GLU A 126 14.77 -23.64 -9.59
N PRO A 127 15.61 -22.62 -9.87
CA PRO A 127 16.45 -21.92 -8.90
C PRO A 127 15.66 -20.93 -8.04
N ALA A 128 15.94 -20.95 -6.73
CA ALA A 128 15.27 -20.10 -5.74
C ALA A 128 16.10 -18.89 -5.35
N GLY A 129 15.42 -17.77 -5.13
CA GLY A 129 16.00 -16.54 -4.62
C GLY A 129 15.61 -16.26 -3.17
N ARG A 130 16.32 -15.32 -2.58
CA ARG A 130 16.05 -14.80 -1.24
C ARG A 130 16.15 -13.28 -1.23
N THR A 131 15.18 -12.64 -0.60
CA THR A 131 15.28 -11.23 -0.19
C THR A 131 15.93 -11.16 1.19
N CYS A 132 16.84 -10.20 1.40
CA CYS A 132 17.53 -10.01 2.67
C CYS A 132 17.41 -8.54 3.07
N VAL A 133 16.96 -8.26 4.29
CA VAL A 133 16.98 -6.91 4.87
C VAL A 133 18.41 -6.59 5.28
N ALA A 134 19.08 -5.70 4.54
CA ALA A 134 20.45 -5.26 4.81
C ALA A 134 20.49 -4.14 5.85
N LYS A 135 19.49 -3.24 5.84
CA LYS A 135 19.38 -2.13 6.79
C LYS A 135 17.93 -1.76 7.00
N LYS A 136 17.60 -1.33 8.22
CA LYS A 136 16.29 -0.79 8.58
C LYS A 136 16.44 0.46 9.45
N ASP A 137 15.53 1.42 9.25
CA ASP A 137 15.34 2.60 10.10
C ASP A 137 13.85 2.77 10.35
N ILE A 138 13.45 2.89 11.63
CA ILE A 138 12.06 3.03 12.06
C ILE A 138 11.95 4.32 12.88
N LYS A 139 11.15 5.27 12.36
CA LYS A 139 10.81 6.53 13.01
C LYS A 139 9.34 6.51 13.39
N ILE A 140 9.05 6.88 14.65
CA ILE A 140 7.70 6.95 15.20
C ILE A 140 7.54 8.33 15.81
N GLU A 141 6.52 9.08 15.38
CA GLU A 141 6.14 10.38 15.90
C GLU A 141 4.64 10.37 16.24
N GLY A 142 4.33 10.10 17.52
CA GLY A 142 2.95 9.87 17.95
C GLY A 142 2.37 8.61 17.31
N LEU A 143 1.38 8.75 16.44
CA LEU A 143 0.77 7.65 15.66
C LEU A 143 1.30 7.57 14.22
N ASP A 144 2.13 8.51 13.79
CA ASP A 144 2.81 8.48 12.50
C ASP A 144 3.99 7.51 12.55
N CYS A 145 4.17 6.72 11.51
CA CYS A 145 5.27 5.77 11.43
C CYS A 145 5.88 5.74 10.03
N ALA A 146 7.19 6.00 9.97
CA ALA A 146 7.98 5.89 8.74
C ALA A 146 9.05 4.80 8.90
N VAL A 147 9.12 3.90 7.93
CA VAL A 147 10.14 2.84 7.89
C VAL A 147 10.91 2.93 6.57
N THR A 148 12.24 2.98 6.68
CA THR A 148 13.13 2.86 5.51
C THR A 148 13.88 1.56 5.59
N LEU A 149 13.86 0.78 4.50
CA LEU A 149 14.56 -0.50 4.38
C LEU A 149 15.50 -0.44 3.19
N GLU A 150 16.68 -1.06 3.34
CA GLU A 150 17.54 -1.47 2.24
C GLU A 150 17.49 -3.00 2.15
N LEU A 151 17.14 -3.52 0.99
CA LEU A 151 16.96 -4.95 0.76
C LEU A 151 17.80 -5.42 -0.43
N ASP A 152 18.37 -6.59 -0.32
CA ASP A 152 19.10 -7.26 -1.38
C ASP A 152 18.33 -8.48 -1.89
N TYR A 153 18.29 -8.63 -3.20
CA TYR A 153 17.76 -9.82 -3.88
C TYR A 153 18.91 -10.69 -4.34
N ARG A 154 19.02 -11.90 -3.80
CA ARG A 154 20.14 -12.83 -4.05
C ARG A 154 19.59 -14.17 -4.51
N ALA A 155 20.24 -14.79 -5.52
CA ALA A 155 20.02 -16.19 -5.79
C ALA A 155 20.53 -17.03 -4.61
N ARG A 156 19.89 -18.17 -4.34
CA ARG A 156 20.32 -19.09 -3.26
C ARG A 156 21.75 -19.54 -3.52
N GLY A 157 22.59 -19.43 -2.50
CA GLY A 157 24.03 -19.76 -2.61
C GLY A 157 24.89 -18.68 -3.27
N SER A 158 24.30 -17.59 -3.80
CA SER A 158 25.06 -16.46 -4.33
C SER A 158 25.49 -15.50 -3.22
N GLY A 159 26.75 -15.07 -3.26
CA GLY A 159 27.29 -14.05 -2.36
C GLY A 159 26.86 -12.63 -2.75
N SER A 160 26.60 -12.37 -4.03
CA SER A 160 26.29 -11.03 -4.56
C SER A 160 24.81 -10.85 -4.85
N PRO A 161 24.23 -9.66 -4.58
CA PRO A 161 22.87 -9.36 -4.99
C PRO A 161 22.81 -9.08 -6.49
N VAL A 162 21.70 -9.44 -7.13
CA VAL A 162 21.34 -9.06 -8.50
C VAL A 162 20.62 -7.73 -8.53
N LEU A 163 19.85 -7.46 -7.49
CA LEU A 163 19.00 -6.28 -7.37
C LEU A 163 19.07 -5.74 -5.94
N HIS A 164 19.18 -4.44 -5.81
CA HIS A 164 19.07 -3.72 -4.53
C HIS A 164 17.76 -2.94 -4.52
N GLU A 165 17.05 -2.92 -3.39
CA GLU A 165 15.83 -2.17 -3.20
C GLU A 165 15.96 -1.23 -2.01
N ARG A 166 15.68 0.07 -2.22
CA ARG A 166 15.35 1.00 -1.16
C ARG A 166 13.84 1.11 -1.06
N ARG A 167 13.28 0.67 0.06
CA ARG A 167 11.84 0.74 0.36
C ARG A 167 11.57 1.78 1.43
N ILE A 168 10.60 2.66 1.16
CA ILE A 168 10.06 3.60 2.15
C ILE A 168 8.61 3.22 2.38
N VAL A 169 8.25 2.99 3.62
CA VAL A 169 6.88 2.71 4.07
C VAL A 169 6.46 3.84 5.00
N GLN A 170 5.42 4.57 4.61
CA GLN A 170 4.78 5.58 5.42
C GLN A 170 3.42 5.06 5.87
N ILE A 171 3.15 5.11 7.16
CA ILE A 171 1.88 4.71 7.75
C ILE A 171 1.33 5.93 8.48
N ASP A 172 0.26 6.49 7.93
CA ASP A 172 -0.34 7.71 8.46
C ASP A 172 -1.12 7.43 9.75
N PRO A 173 -1.26 8.42 10.63
CA PRO A 173 -2.14 8.34 11.79
C PRO A 173 -3.57 7.97 11.43
N LEU A 174 -4.33 7.46 12.39
CA LEU A 174 -5.75 7.19 12.20
C LEU A 174 -6.51 8.48 11.91
N ASP A 175 -7.43 8.42 10.96
CA ASP A 175 -8.43 9.46 10.77
C ASP A 175 -9.52 9.41 11.85
N SER A 176 -10.43 10.39 11.84
CA SER A 176 -11.52 10.51 12.83
C SER A 176 -12.51 9.34 12.82
N LYS A 177 -12.47 8.49 11.77
CA LYS A 177 -13.30 7.28 11.62
C LYS A 177 -12.54 6.01 11.92
N GLY A 178 -11.26 6.11 12.34
CA GLY A 178 -10.38 4.99 12.63
C GLY A 178 -9.77 4.37 11.38
N GLY A 179 -9.86 5.01 10.23
CA GLY A 179 -9.18 4.62 9.01
C GLY A 179 -7.70 4.98 9.05
N TYR A 180 -6.90 4.34 8.21
CA TYR A 180 -5.47 4.61 8.07
C TYR A 180 -4.99 4.39 6.63
N MET A 181 -3.78 4.85 6.35
CA MET A 181 -3.20 4.75 5.02
C MET A 181 -1.75 4.26 5.11
N ILE A 182 -1.42 3.29 4.27
CA ILE A 182 -0.06 2.78 4.09
C ILE A 182 0.39 3.16 2.69
N THR A 183 1.43 3.98 2.58
CA THR A 183 2.06 4.31 1.31
C THR A 183 3.42 3.63 1.25
N THR A 184 3.69 2.91 0.16
CA THR A 184 4.98 2.27 -0.07
C THR A 184 5.62 2.81 -1.33
N LYS A 185 6.93 3.13 -1.25
CA LYS A 185 7.76 3.53 -2.37
C LYS A 185 8.93 2.56 -2.46
N HIS A 186 9.15 2.03 -3.65
CA HIS A 186 10.15 1.03 -3.94
C HIS A 186 11.06 1.58 -5.03
N ARG A 187 12.36 1.69 -4.76
CA ARG A 187 13.37 2.02 -5.77
C ARG A 187 14.31 0.84 -5.90
N PHE A 188 14.21 0.15 -7.01
CA PHE A 188 15.07 -0.96 -7.37
C PHE A 188 16.26 -0.45 -8.19
N THR A 189 17.47 -0.92 -7.86
CA THR A 189 18.69 -0.64 -8.61
C THR A 189 19.29 -1.96 -9.05
N ALA A 190 19.49 -2.15 -10.35
CA ALA A 190 20.13 -3.32 -10.90
C ALA A 190 21.64 -3.31 -10.59
N ILE A 191 22.12 -4.30 -9.84
CA ILE A 191 23.55 -4.47 -9.52
C ILE A 191 24.30 -5.14 -10.67
N GLU A 192 23.59 -5.95 -11.42
CA GLU A 192 23.96 -6.52 -12.72
C GLU A 192 22.78 -6.41 -13.67
N ASP A 193 22.89 -6.78 -14.94
CA ASP A 193 21.76 -6.81 -15.86
C ASP A 193 20.65 -7.71 -15.29
N ALA A 194 19.46 -7.19 -15.16
CA ALA A 194 18.33 -7.87 -14.53
C ALA A 194 17.09 -7.90 -15.43
N VAL A 195 16.48 -9.08 -15.54
CA VAL A 195 15.18 -9.29 -16.19
C VAL A 195 14.17 -9.63 -15.11
N LEU A 196 13.18 -8.75 -14.94
CA LEU A 196 12.09 -8.91 -13.97
C LEU A 196 10.89 -9.54 -14.71
N GLU A 197 10.43 -10.70 -14.21
CA GLU A 197 9.44 -11.50 -14.93
C GLU A 197 8.36 -12.07 -14.00
N ARG A 198 7.34 -12.65 -14.62
CA ARG A 198 6.26 -13.43 -14.03
C ARG A 198 6.07 -14.74 -14.78
N THR A 199 5.33 -15.69 -14.22
CA THR A 199 4.72 -16.75 -15.01
C THR A 199 3.76 -16.10 -15.99
N PRO A 200 3.87 -16.35 -17.30
CA PRO A 200 2.95 -15.75 -18.27
C PRO A 200 1.48 -16.02 -17.91
N PRO A 201 0.59 -15.02 -18.06
CA PRO A 201 -0.83 -15.24 -17.85
C PRO A 201 -1.37 -16.33 -18.79
N LYS A 202 -2.18 -17.23 -18.25
CA LYS A 202 -2.86 -18.31 -19.00
C LYS A 202 -4.35 -18.31 -18.69
N GLY A 203 -5.17 -18.67 -19.68
CA GLY A 203 -6.61 -18.70 -19.56
C GLY A 203 -7.26 -17.35 -19.81
N ASN A 204 -8.54 -17.24 -19.48
CA ASN A 204 -9.33 -16.04 -19.70
C ASN A 204 -10.03 -15.64 -18.38
N PRO A 205 -9.79 -14.43 -17.86
CA PRO A 205 -10.49 -13.91 -16.69
C PRO A 205 -12.01 -13.94 -16.83
N ASP A 206 -12.54 -13.65 -18.02
CA ASP A 206 -13.98 -13.59 -18.29
C ASP A 206 -14.69 -14.95 -18.08
N THR A 207 -13.95 -16.05 -18.18
CA THR A 207 -14.45 -17.41 -17.89
C THR A 207 -14.21 -17.86 -16.45
N GLY A 208 -13.57 -17.02 -15.62
CA GLY A 208 -13.19 -17.37 -14.26
C GLY A 208 -12.01 -18.36 -14.16
N LYS A 209 -11.39 -18.73 -15.28
CA LYS A 209 -10.29 -19.70 -15.35
C LYS A 209 -9.04 -19.05 -15.88
N TRP A 210 -8.19 -18.52 -14.98
CA TRP A 210 -6.90 -17.93 -15.31
C TRP A 210 -5.85 -18.24 -14.25
N SER A 211 -4.57 -18.13 -14.62
CA SER A 211 -3.42 -18.31 -13.74
C SER A 211 -2.21 -17.53 -14.27
N GLY A 212 -1.19 -17.36 -13.46
CA GLY A 212 0.00 -16.57 -13.80
C GLY A 212 -0.26 -15.06 -13.77
N GLY A 213 0.67 -14.27 -14.28
CA GLY A 213 0.58 -12.81 -14.35
C GLY A 213 0.97 -12.04 -13.10
N TYR A 214 1.22 -12.71 -11.98
CA TYR A 214 1.49 -12.06 -10.70
C TYR A 214 2.99 -11.87 -10.41
N ALA A 215 3.29 -10.71 -9.90
CA ALA A 215 4.56 -10.26 -9.28
C ALA A 215 4.28 -8.92 -8.59
N GLY A 216 5.13 -8.46 -7.67
CA GLY A 216 4.99 -7.14 -7.06
C GLY A 216 4.17 -7.12 -5.77
N LEU A 217 3.51 -5.99 -5.50
CA LEU A 217 2.79 -5.79 -4.25
C LEU A 217 1.48 -6.56 -4.22
N THR A 218 1.27 -7.30 -3.15
CA THR A 218 0.20 -8.30 -3.06
C THR A 218 -0.57 -8.16 -1.75
N LEU A 219 -1.88 -8.35 -1.83
CA LEU A 219 -2.79 -8.43 -0.70
C LEU A 219 -3.47 -9.80 -0.71
N ARG A 220 -3.36 -10.54 0.40
CA ARG A 220 -4.11 -11.78 0.64
C ARG A 220 -5.25 -11.48 1.62
N LEU A 221 -6.49 -11.59 1.16
CA LEU A 221 -7.67 -11.41 2.01
C LEU A 221 -7.93 -12.64 2.89
N SER A 222 -8.45 -12.39 4.09
CA SER A 222 -9.06 -13.43 4.93
C SER A 222 -10.31 -14.00 4.23
N ALA A 223 -10.75 -15.18 4.66
CA ALA A 223 -11.95 -15.81 4.09
C ALA A 223 -13.18 -14.91 4.28
N ASP A 224 -13.30 -14.33 5.47
CA ASP A 224 -14.42 -13.47 5.83
C ASP A 224 -14.44 -12.18 5.01
N ALA A 225 -13.28 -11.52 4.84
CA ALA A 225 -13.18 -10.32 4.03
C ALA A 225 -13.48 -10.61 2.55
N ALA A 226 -12.93 -11.72 2.01
CA ALA A 226 -13.18 -12.11 0.62
C ALA A 226 -14.63 -12.46 0.33
N SER A 227 -15.39 -12.93 1.34
CA SER A 227 -16.83 -13.22 1.21
C SER A 227 -17.70 -11.99 1.40
N ALA A 228 -17.22 -10.97 2.12
CA ALA A 228 -17.97 -9.76 2.43
C ALA A 228 -17.74 -8.64 1.41
N PHE A 229 -16.56 -8.60 0.78
CA PHE A 229 -16.15 -7.50 -0.09
C PHE A 229 -16.62 -7.67 -1.53
N ASP A 230 -17.27 -6.63 -2.04
CA ASP A 230 -17.39 -6.38 -3.47
C ASP A 230 -16.14 -5.68 -3.99
N VAL A 231 -15.84 -5.81 -5.29
CA VAL A 231 -14.72 -5.14 -5.95
C VAL A 231 -15.19 -4.15 -6.98
N ARG A 232 -14.53 -2.99 -7.04
CA ARG A 232 -14.70 -1.98 -8.10
C ARG A 232 -13.34 -1.52 -8.62
N GLY A 233 -13.21 -1.41 -9.93
CA GLY A 233 -12.10 -0.72 -10.59
C GLY A 233 -12.47 0.71 -10.97
N CYS A 234 -11.49 1.60 -11.12
CA CYS A 234 -11.72 2.99 -11.53
C CYS A 234 -12.38 3.10 -12.91
N ALA A 235 -12.16 2.13 -13.80
CA ALA A 235 -12.79 2.05 -15.12
C ALA A 235 -14.21 1.43 -15.12
N GLY A 236 -14.82 1.22 -13.94
CA GLY A 236 -16.19 0.73 -13.80
C GLY A 236 -16.35 -0.79 -13.69
N GLY A 237 -15.28 -1.58 -13.77
CA GLY A 237 -15.33 -3.03 -13.55
C GLY A 237 -15.80 -3.38 -12.14
N ARG A 238 -16.69 -4.37 -12.00
CA ARG A 238 -17.37 -4.73 -10.73
C ARG A 238 -17.20 -6.21 -10.34
N SER A 239 -16.30 -6.90 -10.98
CA SER A 239 -15.97 -8.29 -10.66
C SER A 239 -14.49 -8.55 -10.83
N PRO A 240 -13.94 -9.60 -10.20
CA PRO A 240 -12.54 -10.01 -10.41
C PRO A 240 -12.18 -10.22 -11.89
N ALA A 241 -13.08 -10.75 -12.69
CA ALA A 241 -12.89 -10.97 -14.13
C ALA A 241 -12.79 -9.62 -14.89
N GLU A 242 -13.67 -8.66 -14.57
CA GLU A 242 -13.70 -7.36 -15.24
C GLU A 242 -12.52 -6.46 -14.90
N VAL A 243 -11.85 -6.66 -13.76
CA VAL A 243 -10.72 -5.83 -13.33
C VAL A 243 -9.36 -6.49 -13.58
N THR A 244 -9.29 -7.83 -13.69
CA THR A 244 -8.02 -8.54 -13.90
C THR A 244 -7.44 -8.26 -15.28
N GLY A 245 -6.17 -7.82 -15.32
CA GLY A 245 -5.45 -7.52 -16.55
C GLY A 245 -5.92 -6.27 -17.29
N ARG A 246 -6.87 -5.52 -16.72
CA ARG A 246 -7.37 -4.26 -17.28
C ARG A 246 -6.55 -3.07 -16.76
N GLU A 247 -6.56 -1.99 -17.52
CA GLU A 247 -6.00 -0.72 -17.04
C GLU A 247 -6.89 -0.14 -15.96
N THR A 248 -6.34 -0.03 -14.76
CA THR A 248 -7.00 0.59 -13.63
C THR A 248 -5.95 1.11 -12.65
N GLU A 249 -6.14 2.32 -12.15
CA GLU A 249 -5.24 2.94 -11.18
C GLU A 249 -5.44 2.38 -9.79
N PHE A 250 -6.67 1.97 -9.46
CA PHE A 250 -7.00 1.41 -8.16
C PHE A 250 -8.08 0.33 -8.23
N LEU A 251 -8.10 -0.49 -7.19
CA LEU A 251 -9.21 -1.37 -6.85
C LEU A 251 -9.77 -0.97 -5.49
N ASP A 252 -11.10 -0.88 -5.40
CA ASP A 252 -11.86 -0.60 -4.19
C ASP A 252 -12.61 -1.86 -3.77
N PHE A 253 -12.22 -2.44 -2.64
CA PHE A 253 -12.86 -3.58 -2.00
C PHE A 253 -13.69 -3.05 -0.84
N PHE A 254 -15.00 -3.20 -0.90
CA PHE A 254 -15.89 -2.62 0.09
C PHE A 254 -16.96 -3.63 0.54
N ASP A 255 -17.28 -3.58 1.83
CA ASP A 255 -18.39 -4.31 2.41
C ASP A 255 -19.66 -3.46 2.30
N PRO A 256 -20.65 -3.84 1.47
CA PRO A 256 -21.87 -3.06 1.30
C PRO A 256 -22.75 -3.01 2.56
N LYS A 257 -22.51 -3.88 3.55
CA LYS A 257 -23.29 -3.92 4.80
C LYS A 257 -22.76 -2.93 5.84
N THR A 258 -21.43 -2.78 5.91
CA THR A 258 -20.78 -1.96 6.93
C THR A 258 -20.25 -0.63 6.39
N GLY A 259 -20.05 -0.51 5.07
CA GLY A 259 -19.39 0.63 4.42
C GLY A 259 -17.88 0.65 4.64
N GLU A 260 -17.31 -0.37 5.30
CA GLU A 260 -15.85 -0.50 5.44
C GLU A 260 -15.23 -0.90 4.10
N ARG A 261 -14.04 -0.35 3.82
CA ARG A 261 -13.38 -0.58 2.54
C ARG A 261 -11.87 -0.54 2.62
N VAL A 262 -11.27 -1.17 1.64
CA VAL A 262 -9.83 -1.20 1.38
C VAL A 262 -9.60 -0.76 -0.06
N ILE A 263 -8.92 0.37 -0.26
CA ILE A 263 -8.61 0.89 -1.59
C ILE A 263 -7.13 0.66 -1.85
N PHE A 264 -6.82 -0.14 -2.87
CA PHE A 264 -5.47 -0.45 -3.29
C PHE A 264 -5.15 0.31 -4.59
N THR A 265 -4.24 1.28 -4.52
CA THR A 265 -3.89 2.20 -5.61
C THR A 265 -2.45 1.97 -6.08
N GLN A 266 -2.23 1.97 -7.40
CA GLN A 266 -0.93 2.11 -8.04
C GLN A 266 -0.68 3.61 -8.30
N ILE A 267 0.29 4.22 -7.60
CA ILE A 267 0.61 5.65 -7.74
C ILE A 267 1.65 5.85 -8.85
N ALA A 268 2.67 4.99 -8.88
CA ALA A 268 3.69 4.94 -9.92
C ALA A 268 3.96 3.49 -10.28
N ALA A 269 3.80 3.16 -11.55
CA ALA A 269 4.00 1.82 -12.09
C ALA A 269 4.32 1.92 -13.60
N PRO A 270 5.04 0.95 -14.19
CA PRO A 270 5.31 0.89 -15.62
C PRO A 270 4.01 0.59 -16.41
N GLU A 271 4.01 0.90 -17.69
CA GLU A 271 2.88 0.63 -18.62
C GLU A 271 2.50 -0.87 -18.67
N THR A 272 3.44 -1.75 -18.36
CA THR A 272 3.22 -3.20 -18.25
C THR A 272 2.42 -3.62 -17.03
N SER A 273 2.18 -2.69 -16.08
CA SER A 273 1.51 -2.99 -14.83
C SER A 273 0.02 -3.17 -15.01
N ARG A 274 -0.54 -4.20 -14.34
CA ARG A 274 -1.98 -4.43 -14.22
C ARG A 274 -2.28 -5.04 -12.85
N PHE A 275 -3.53 -4.88 -12.41
CA PHE A 275 -4.02 -5.68 -11.30
C PHE A 275 -4.38 -7.09 -11.75
N TYR A 276 -4.07 -8.05 -10.88
CA TYR A 276 -4.44 -9.45 -10.98
C TYR A 276 -5.26 -9.81 -9.74
N VAL A 277 -6.51 -10.21 -9.94
CA VAL A 277 -7.41 -10.62 -8.84
C VAL A 277 -7.75 -12.10 -9.00
N TRP A 278 -7.23 -12.92 -8.11
CA TRP A 278 -7.50 -14.35 -8.09
C TRP A 278 -8.50 -14.69 -6.98
N LYS A 279 -9.78 -14.74 -7.35
CA LYS A 279 -10.89 -14.92 -6.41
C LYS A 279 -10.74 -16.17 -5.55
N ASP A 280 -10.48 -17.34 -6.15
CA ASP A 280 -10.37 -18.63 -5.43
C ASP A 280 -9.21 -18.64 -4.42
N LYS A 281 -8.18 -17.87 -4.67
CA LYS A 281 -7.04 -17.70 -3.77
C LYS A 281 -7.11 -16.43 -2.93
N ARG A 282 -8.20 -15.67 -3.05
CA ARG A 282 -8.40 -14.41 -2.29
C ARG A 282 -7.18 -13.48 -2.37
N MET A 283 -6.53 -13.45 -3.54
CA MET A 283 -5.29 -12.73 -3.77
C MET A 283 -5.51 -11.58 -4.74
N ILE A 284 -5.07 -10.41 -4.35
CA ILE A 284 -5.02 -9.21 -5.17
C ILE A 284 -3.54 -8.85 -5.34
N ASN A 285 -3.10 -8.67 -6.56
CA ASN A 285 -1.72 -8.36 -6.87
C ASN A 285 -1.63 -7.19 -7.86
N ALA A 286 -0.84 -6.17 -7.52
CA ALA A 286 -0.45 -5.11 -8.43
C ALA A 286 0.85 -5.53 -9.13
N SER A 287 0.73 -6.14 -10.32
CA SER A 287 1.85 -6.73 -11.04
C SER A 287 2.49 -5.73 -12.00
N PRO A 288 3.71 -5.24 -11.74
CA PRO A 288 4.39 -4.30 -12.64
C PRO A 288 4.83 -4.95 -13.97
N VAL A 289 4.83 -6.27 -14.04
CA VAL A 289 5.26 -7.07 -15.22
C VAL A 289 4.12 -7.89 -15.82
N TYR A 290 2.86 -7.51 -15.61
CA TYR A 290 1.70 -8.30 -16.02
C TYR A 290 1.68 -8.59 -17.53
N THR A 291 1.84 -7.54 -18.36
CA THR A 291 1.77 -7.68 -19.83
C THR A 291 3.10 -8.12 -20.46
N GLY A 292 4.22 -7.93 -19.76
CA GLY A 292 5.55 -8.31 -20.27
C GLY A 292 6.65 -8.16 -19.23
N PRO A 293 7.83 -8.76 -19.47
CA PRO A 293 8.99 -8.59 -18.63
C PRO A 293 9.54 -7.15 -18.70
N LEU A 294 10.30 -6.75 -17.68
CA LEU A 294 11.07 -5.52 -17.65
C LEU A 294 12.57 -5.85 -17.57
N SER A 295 13.36 -5.21 -18.42
CA SER A 295 14.81 -5.36 -18.40
C SER A 295 15.46 -4.10 -17.84
N LEU A 296 16.36 -4.28 -16.89
CA LEU A 296 17.19 -3.22 -16.31
C LEU A 296 18.66 -3.54 -16.60
N LYS A 297 19.37 -2.62 -17.22
CA LYS A 297 20.82 -2.70 -17.32
C LYS A 297 21.45 -2.38 -15.98
N LYS A 298 22.64 -2.91 -15.72
CA LYS A 298 23.44 -2.59 -14.53
C LYS A 298 23.44 -1.09 -14.27
N GLY A 299 23.11 -0.69 -13.04
CA GLY A 299 22.99 0.70 -12.60
C GLY A 299 21.66 1.39 -12.92
N GLN A 300 20.80 0.81 -13.76
CA GLN A 300 19.47 1.36 -14.01
C GLN A 300 18.54 1.14 -12.82
N THR A 301 17.56 2.03 -12.69
CA THR A 301 16.59 2.01 -11.60
C THR A 301 15.17 1.87 -12.12
N LEU A 302 14.33 1.20 -11.32
CA LEU A 302 12.87 1.14 -11.47
C LEU A 302 12.23 1.68 -10.19
N GLU A 303 11.28 2.60 -10.33
CA GLU A 303 10.51 3.13 -9.20
C GLU A 303 9.06 2.66 -9.28
N LEU A 304 8.57 2.14 -8.16
CA LEU A 304 7.17 1.76 -7.97
C LEU A 304 6.63 2.45 -6.72
N SER A 305 5.36 2.84 -6.74
CA SER A 305 4.70 3.42 -5.56
C SER A 305 3.25 2.99 -5.48
N TYR A 306 2.83 2.64 -4.27
CA TYR A 306 1.50 2.11 -4.00
C TYR A 306 0.92 2.73 -2.74
N ARG A 307 -0.40 2.68 -2.65
CA ARG A 307 -1.16 3.10 -1.48
C ARG A 307 -2.24 2.07 -1.15
N LEU A 308 -2.30 1.69 0.11
CA LEU A 308 -3.41 0.95 0.68
C LEU A 308 -4.13 1.87 1.66
N LYS A 309 -5.36 2.26 1.36
CA LYS A 309 -6.20 3.06 2.25
C LYS A 309 -7.28 2.19 2.85
N VAL A 310 -7.36 2.15 4.17
CA VAL A 310 -8.38 1.46 4.95
C VAL A 310 -9.28 2.50 5.57
N GLN A 311 -10.59 2.42 5.36
CA GLN A 311 -11.53 3.43 5.84
C GLN A 311 -12.92 2.85 6.10
N ALA A 312 -13.75 3.60 6.83
CA ALA A 312 -15.18 3.41 6.92
C ALA A 312 -15.90 4.64 6.37
N ASP A 313 -16.96 4.43 5.57
CA ASP A 313 -17.79 5.55 5.08
C ASP A 313 -18.67 6.10 6.20
N ASN A 314 -19.16 5.24 7.08
CA ASN A 314 -19.90 5.62 8.29
C ASN A 314 -18.99 5.51 9.52
N PRO A 315 -19.14 6.41 10.53
CA PRO A 315 -18.42 6.25 11.79
C PRO A 315 -18.89 4.95 12.45
N VAL A 316 -17.97 3.98 12.52
CA VAL A 316 -18.21 2.76 13.31
C VAL A 316 -18.01 3.16 14.77
N PHE A 317 -19.09 3.51 15.46
CA PHE A 317 -19.06 3.65 16.91
C PHE A 317 -19.00 2.25 17.51
N VAL A 318 -17.78 1.79 17.81
CA VAL A 318 -17.61 0.65 18.71
C VAL A 318 -18.02 1.11 20.10
N LYS A 319 -19.17 0.60 20.59
CA LYS A 319 -19.61 0.76 21.98
C LYS A 319 -18.70 0.00 22.93
#